data_8baec51d1e870f32a88d0c02d440dd75
#
_entry.id   8baec51d1e870f32a88d0c02d440dd75
#
_cell.length_a   1.000
_cell.length_b   1.000
_cell.length_c   1.000
_cell.angle_alpha   90.00
_cell.angle_beta   90.00
_cell.angle_gamma   90.00
#
_symmetry.space_group_name_H-M   'P 1'
#
loop_
_entity.id
_entity.type
_entity.pdbx_description
1 polymer ?
#
loop_
_entity_poly.entity_id
_entity_poly.type
_entity_poly.pdbx_seq_one_letter_code
_entity_poly.pdbx_strand_id
1 'polypeptide(L)'
;MFQPEKYLSVIWLKDGRSFPKLDCFGIVNEIRRDLCLPLWPDFAGVTKDDGGLDREARRMMLTLERCEPCEGAGVACYSGSTVTHVGIVVSIGGLLHVAECNPGTNVTFLPLQRFKRRFVKVEFWR
;
A
#
# COMPACT_ATOMS: atom_id res chain seq x y z
N MET A 1 -17.22 3.59 -6.72
CA MET A 1 -16.08 3.41 -7.65
C MET A 1 -14.88 4.20 -7.17
N PHE A 2 -13.71 3.58 -7.23
CA PHE A 2 -12.47 4.23 -6.81
C PHE A 2 -12.14 5.42 -7.72
N GLN A 3 -11.74 6.54 -7.12
CA GLN A 3 -11.46 7.79 -7.82
C GLN A 3 -9.96 8.11 -7.73
N PRO A 4 -9.15 7.73 -8.73
CA PRO A 4 -7.71 7.97 -8.67
C PRO A 4 -7.34 9.46 -8.66
N GLU A 5 -8.19 10.32 -9.21
CA GLU A 5 -7.91 11.75 -9.33
C GLU A 5 -7.69 12.44 -7.98
N LYS A 6 -8.34 11.97 -6.93
CA LYS A 6 -8.14 12.49 -5.57
C LYS A 6 -6.67 12.48 -5.17
N TYR A 7 -5.93 11.48 -5.66
CA TYR A 7 -4.56 11.23 -5.20
C TYR A 7 -3.50 12.04 -5.95
N LEU A 8 -3.90 12.80 -6.96
CA LEU A 8 -2.99 13.72 -7.65
C LEU A 8 -2.43 14.80 -6.74
N SER A 9 -3.15 15.14 -5.67
CA SER A 9 -2.72 16.15 -4.71
C SER A 9 -1.87 15.60 -3.56
N VAL A 10 -1.69 14.28 -3.50
CA VAL A 10 -0.92 13.67 -2.41
C VAL A 10 0.56 13.96 -2.60
N ILE A 11 1.20 14.35 -1.49
CA ILE A 11 2.65 14.55 -1.43
C ILE A 11 3.21 13.55 -0.43
N TRP A 12 4.26 12.83 -0.83
CA TRP A 12 4.91 11.90 0.07
C TRP A 12 5.54 12.64 1.25
N LEU A 13 5.28 12.13 2.45
CA LEU A 13 5.88 12.65 3.67
C LEU A 13 6.20 11.45 4.56
N LYS A 14 7.44 11.38 5.06
CA LYS A 14 7.85 10.34 6.00
C LYS A 14 6.90 10.33 7.20
N ASP A 15 6.41 9.15 7.57
CA ASP A 15 5.39 8.97 8.62
C ASP A 15 4.09 9.71 8.33
N GLY A 16 3.79 9.97 7.04
CA GLY A 16 2.55 10.64 6.65
C GLY A 16 1.35 9.74 6.78
N ARG A 17 0.38 10.13 7.60
CA ARG A 17 -0.83 9.34 7.87
C ARG A 17 -2.11 10.12 7.64
N SER A 18 -2.01 11.40 7.29
CA SER A 18 -3.17 12.28 7.11
C SER A 18 -3.15 12.89 5.71
N PHE A 19 -4.20 12.64 4.94
CA PHE A 19 -4.35 13.22 3.61
C PHE A 19 -4.22 14.76 3.67
N PRO A 20 -3.47 15.41 2.80
CA PRO A 20 -2.86 14.87 1.57
C PRO A 20 -1.36 14.49 1.73
N LYS A 21 -0.85 14.35 2.94
CA LYS A 21 0.56 14.00 3.17
C LYS A 21 0.64 12.57 3.68
N LEU A 22 1.09 11.66 2.82
CA LEU A 22 1.04 10.22 3.08
C LEU A 22 2.38 9.57 2.73
N ASP A 23 2.66 8.45 3.38
CA ASP A 23 3.74 7.54 2.98
C ASP A 23 3.14 6.22 2.49
N CYS A 24 3.95 5.16 2.38
CA CYS A 24 3.48 3.89 1.85
C CYS A 24 2.44 3.21 2.75
N PHE A 25 2.50 3.43 4.07
CA PHE A 25 1.44 2.96 4.98
C PHE A 25 0.20 3.84 4.90
N GLY A 26 0.41 5.16 4.85
CA GLY A 26 -0.70 6.11 4.85
C GLY A 26 -1.63 5.96 3.67
N ILE A 27 -1.08 5.66 2.48
CA ILE A 27 -1.89 5.48 1.28
C ILE A 27 -2.82 4.27 1.41
N VAL A 28 -2.38 3.22 2.10
CA VAL A 28 -3.19 2.00 2.25
C VAL A 28 -4.49 2.32 2.98
N ASN A 29 -4.41 2.95 4.15
CA ASN A 29 -5.62 3.26 4.91
C ASN A 29 -6.48 4.33 4.25
N GLU A 30 -5.87 5.31 3.59
CA GLU A 30 -6.65 6.33 2.90
C GLU A 30 -7.50 5.71 1.79
N ILE A 31 -6.93 4.80 1.02
CA ILE A 31 -7.67 4.10 -0.03
C ILE A 31 -8.70 3.15 0.56
N ARG A 32 -8.38 2.44 1.64
CA ARG A 32 -9.36 1.58 2.29
C ARG A 32 -10.56 2.39 2.77
N ARG A 33 -10.35 3.59 3.28
CA ARG A 33 -11.43 4.50 3.67
C ARG A 33 -12.31 4.83 2.46
N ASP A 34 -11.70 5.17 1.32
CA ASP A 34 -12.43 5.51 0.11
C ASP A 34 -13.21 4.33 -0.45
N LEU A 35 -12.71 3.11 -0.24
CA LEU A 35 -13.38 1.88 -0.67
C LEU A 35 -14.42 1.39 0.36
N CYS A 36 -14.63 2.14 1.44
CA CYS A 36 -15.54 1.76 2.53
C CYS A 36 -15.18 0.43 3.17
N LEU A 37 -13.88 0.13 3.25
CA LEU A 37 -13.36 -1.06 3.90
C LEU A 37 -12.92 -0.74 5.33
N PRO A 38 -12.91 -1.74 6.23
CA PRO A 38 -12.38 -1.54 7.59
C PRO A 38 -10.95 -1.01 7.54
N LEU A 39 -10.63 -0.03 8.39
CA LEU A 39 -9.29 0.51 8.47
C LEU A 39 -8.39 -0.44 9.26
N TRP A 40 -7.15 -0.53 8.84
CA TRP A 40 -6.10 -1.21 9.58
C TRP A 40 -5.44 -0.23 10.55
N PRO A 41 -4.66 -0.72 11.53
CA PRO A 41 -3.88 0.18 12.38
C PRO A 41 -3.01 1.11 11.54
N ASP A 42 -2.86 2.36 11.97
CA ASP A 42 -2.12 3.34 11.18
C ASP A 42 -0.60 3.26 11.38
N PHE A 43 -0.16 2.54 12.42
CA PHE A 43 1.26 2.37 12.73
C PHE A 43 2.01 3.71 12.80
N ALA A 44 1.39 4.73 13.42
CA ALA A 44 2.02 6.05 13.55
C ALA A 44 3.43 5.92 14.13
N GLY A 45 4.38 6.64 13.52
CA GLY A 45 5.79 6.59 13.91
C GLY A 45 6.58 5.46 13.29
N VAL A 46 5.94 4.50 12.63
CA VAL A 46 6.64 3.37 11.98
C VAL A 46 7.02 3.77 10.56
N THR A 47 8.29 3.59 10.23
CA THR A 47 8.82 3.84 8.88
C THR A 47 9.66 2.66 8.43
N LYS A 48 10.08 2.67 7.17
CA LYS A 48 10.91 1.58 6.65
C LYS A 48 12.39 1.73 6.97
N ASP A 49 12.78 2.84 7.58
CA ASP A 49 14.19 3.14 7.79
C ASP A 49 14.84 2.32 8.91
N ASP A 50 14.04 1.80 9.84
CA ASP A 50 14.54 1.10 11.03
C ASP A 50 14.06 -0.35 11.12
N GLY A 51 13.52 -0.90 10.04
CA GLY A 51 12.96 -2.25 10.02
C GLY A 51 11.56 -2.32 10.63
N GLY A 52 11.00 -1.21 11.07
CA GLY A 52 9.66 -1.18 11.66
C GLY A 52 8.58 -1.61 10.69
N LEU A 53 8.75 -1.27 9.40
CA LEU A 53 7.79 -1.67 8.37
C LEU A 53 7.66 -3.19 8.29
N ASP A 54 8.78 -3.91 8.22
CA ASP A 54 8.77 -5.38 8.16
C ASP A 54 8.12 -5.97 9.40
N ARG A 55 8.49 -5.48 10.57
CA ARG A 55 7.96 -5.97 11.84
C ARG A 55 6.44 -5.82 11.91
N GLU A 56 5.92 -4.64 11.58
CA GLU A 56 4.49 -4.38 11.67
C GLU A 56 3.71 -5.06 10.55
N ALA A 57 4.27 -5.15 9.35
CA ALA A 57 3.63 -5.90 8.26
C ALA A 57 3.47 -7.37 8.65
N ARG A 58 4.50 -7.98 9.20
CA ARG A 58 4.42 -9.38 9.63
C ARG A 58 3.43 -9.58 10.77
N ARG A 59 3.34 -8.61 11.69
CA ARG A 59 2.34 -8.66 12.76
C ARG A 59 0.92 -8.60 12.19
N MET A 60 0.69 -7.76 11.19
CA MET A 60 -0.62 -7.68 10.53
C MET A 60 -0.96 -8.99 9.83
N MET A 61 0.02 -9.64 9.19
CA MET A 61 -0.22 -10.89 8.47
C MET A 61 -0.76 -11.98 9.38
N LEU A 62 -0.50 -11.93 10.69
CA LEU A 62 -1.05 -12.89 11.64
C LEU A 62 -2.57 -12.74 11.81
N THR A 63 -3.12 -11.59 11.48
CA THR A 63 -4.55 -11.32 11.62
C THR A 63 -5.28 -11.26 10.29
N LEU A 64 -4.56 -11.35 9.19
CA LEU A 64 -5.10 -11.24 7.84
C LEU A 64 -5.04 -12.59 7.13
N GLU A 65 -5.73 -12.66 6.01
CA GLU A 65 -5.74 -13.85 5.15
C GLU A 65 -4.96 -13.53 3.88
N ARG A 66 -4.01 -14.40 3.53
CA ARG A 66 -3.34 -14.30 2.24
C ARG A 66 -4.33 -14.63 1.14
N CYS A 67 -4.31 -13.85 0.05
CA CYS A 67 -5.32 -13.98 -0.99
C CYS A 67 -4.72 -13.74 -2.38
N GLU A 68 -5.51 -14.03 -3.40
CA GLU A 68 -5.22 -13.59 -4.76
C GLU A 68 -5.44 -12.08 -4.85
N PRO A 69 -4.82 -11.40 -5.83
CA PRO A 69 -5.02 -9.95 -5.98
C PRO A 69 -6.51 -9.61 -6.14
N CYS A 70 -6.99 -8.70 -5.30
CA CYS A 70 -8.36 -8.21 -5.38
C CYS A 70 -8.40 -6.79 -4.84
N GLU A 71 -9.41 -6.03 -5.25
CA GLU A 71 -9.54 -4.64 -4.81
C GLU A 71 -9.58 -4.56 -3.28
N GLY A 72 -8.77 -3.66 -2.74
CA GLY A 72 -8.66 -3.45 -1.29
C GLY A 72 -7.61 -4.30 -0.61
N ALA A 73 -7.06 -5.32 -1.28
CA ALA A 73 -6.00 -6.13 -0.69
C ALA A 73 -4.73 -5.30 -0.51
N GLY A 74 -4.09 -5.46 0.65
CA GLY A 74 -2.77 -4.90 0.88
C GLY A 74 -1.72 -5.70 0.13
N VAL A 75 -0.67 -5.02 -0.30
CA VAL A 75 0.44 -5.63 -1.04
C VAL A 75 1.70 -5.52 -0.20
N ALA A 76 2.32 -6.65 0.11
CA ALA A 76 3.62 -6.68 0.78
C ALA A 76 4.69 -6.96 -0.27
N CYS A 77 5.67 -6.08 -0.36
CA CYS A 77 6.76 -6.18 -1.33
C CYS A 77 8.05 -6.53 -0.60
N TYR A 78 8.73 -7.56 -1.08
CA TYR A 78 9.88 -8.12 -0.40
C TYR A 78 11.19 -7.78 -1.11
N SER A 79 12.21 -7.51 -0.30
CA SER A 79 13.60 -7.54 -0.72
C SER A 79 14.24 -8.69 0.08
N GLY A 80 14.56 -9.79 -0.60
CA GLY A 80 14.94 -11.01 0.10
C GLY A 80 13.78 -11.52 0.94
N SER A 81 13.99 -11.69 2.25
CA SER A 81 12.96 -12.13 3.18
C SER A 81 12.31 -10.98 3.95
N THR A 82 12.68 -9.73 3.65
CA THR A 82 12.23 -8.56 4.40
C THR A 82 11.19 -7.78 3.62
N VAL A 83 10.09 -7.41 4.26
CA VAL A 83 9.10 -6.50 3.67
C VAL A 83 9.69 -5.10 3.68
N THR A 84 9.89 -4.54 2.50
CA THR A 84 10.53 -3.22 2.34
C THR A 84 9.56 -2.16 1.83
N HIS A 85 8.38 -2.55 1.38
CA HIS A 85 7.41 -1.62 0.81
C HIS A 85 6.02 -2.23 0.87
N VAL A 86 5.01 -1.38 0.93
CA VAL A 86 3.60 -1.81 0.92
C VAL A 86 2.81 -0.94 -0.06
N GLY A 87 1.71 -1.49 -0.53
CA GLY A 87 0.77 -0.81 -1.40
C GLY A 87 -0.62 -1.40 -1.21
N ILE A 88 -1.52 -1.03 -2.09
CA ILE A 88 -2.90 -1.51 -2.04
C ILE A 88 -3.45 -1.70 -3.46
N VAL A 89 -4.22 -2.75 -3.65
CA VAL A 89 -4.82 -3.04 -4.95
C VAL A 89 -6.08 -2.21 -5.13
N VAL A 90 -6.19 -1.58 -6.29
CA VAL A 90 -7.39 -0.82 -6.69
C VAL A 90 -7.81 -1.26 -8.09
N SER A 91 -9.08 -1.07 -8.42
CA SER A 91 -9.60 -1.32 -9.76
C SER A 91 -9.76 0.02 -10.49
N ILE A 92 -9.15 0.15 -11.66
CA ILE A 92 -9.28 1.33 -12.50
C ILE A 92 -9.64 0.85 -13.90
N GLY A 93 -10.80 1.30 -14.41
CA GLY A 93 -11.25 0.88 -15.73
C GLY A 93 -11.44 -0.63 -15.85
N GLY A 94 -11.81 -1.29 -14.77
CA GLY A 94 -12.03 -2.74 -14.75
C GLY A 94 -10.75 -3.56 -14.65
N LEU A 95 -9.58 -2.93 -14.53
CA LEU A 95 -8.29 -3.60 -14.42
C LEU A 95 -7.67 -3.35 -13.06
N LEU A 96 -7.02 -4.38 -12.50
CA LEU A 96 -6.34 -4.24 -11.22
C LEU A 96 -5.03 -3.48 -11.38
N HIS A 97 -4.82 -2.53 -10.48
CA HIS A 97 -3.61 -1.73 -10.35
C HIS A 97 -3.14 -1.80 -8.91
N VAL A 98 -1.88 -1.49 -8.69
CA VAL A 98 -1.38 -1.28 -7.33
C VAL A 98 -1.12 0.21 -7.14
N ALA A 99 -1.73 0.76 -6.09
CA ALA A 99 -1.49 2.12 -5.65
C ALA A 99 -0.36 2.09 -4.62
N GLU A 100 0.61 2.98 -4.79
CA GLU A 100 1.73 3.10 -3.87
C GLU A 100 2.13 4.55 -3.73
N CYS A 101 2.82 4.88 -2.64
CA CYS A 101 3.28 6.24 -2.40
C CYS A 101 4.77 6.21 -2.06
N ASN A 102 5.57 6.93 -2.84
CA ASN A 102 7.01 6.94 -2.74
C ASN A 102 7.57 8.36 -2.79
N PRO A 103 8.76 8.59 -2.18
CA PRO A 103 9.44 9.87 -2.36
C PRO A 103 9.68 10.15 -3.85
N GLY A 104 9.51 11.39 -4.25
CA GLY A 104 9.80 11.84 -5.61
C GLY A 104 8.68 11.60 -6.62
N THR A 105 7.99 10.46 -6.54
CA THR A 105 6.88 10.16 -7.46
C THR A 105 5.51 10.37 -6.82
N ASN A 106 5.47 10.47 -5.49
CA ASN A 106 4.24 10.55 -4.72
C ASN A 106 3.36 9.32 -4.98
N VAL A 107 2.07 9.49 -5.35
CA VAL A 107 1.21 8.35 -5.62
C VAL A 107 1.30 7.95 -7.08
N THR A 108 1.48 6.66 -7.31
CA THR A 108 1.40 6.06 -8.64
C THR A 108 0.44 4.89 -8.63
N PHE A 109 -0.17 4.63 -9.78
CA PHE A 109 -1.06 3.49 -9.99
C PHE A 109 -0.50 2.69 -11.16
N LEU A 110 0.14 1.55 -10.86
CA LEU A 110 0.69 0.71 -11.90
C LEU A 110 -0.22 -0.49 -12.15
N PRO A 111 -0.43 -0.87 -13.42
CA PRO A 111 -1.10 -2.15 -13.70
C PRO A 111 -0.41 -3.28 -12.95
N LEU A 112 -1.19 -4.22 -12.45
CA LEU A 112 -0.72 -5.27 -11.54
C LEU A 112 0.52 -5.99 -12.06
N GLN A 113 0.53 -6.39 -13.34
CA GLN A 113 1.65 -7.15 -13.88
C GLN A 113 2.93 -6.32 -13.96
N ARG A 114 2.81 -5.02 -14.26
CA ARG A 114 3.98 -4.13 -14.27
C ARG A 114 4.52 -3.93 -12.86
N PHE A 115 3.64 -3.78 -11.89
CA PHE A 115 4.06 -3.64 -10.50
C PHE A 115 4.84 -4.87 -10.03
N LYS A 116 4.32 -6.06 -10.32
CA LYS A 116 4.94 -7.32 -9.88
C LYS A 116 6.36 -7.50 -10.44
N ARG A 117 6.64 -6.98 -11.63
CA ARG A 117 7.98 -7.10 -12.24
C ARG A 117 9.07 -6.34 -11.48
N ARG A 118 8.68 -5.38 -10.64
CA ARG A 118 9.65 -4.58 -9.88
C ARG A 118 10.22 -5.32 -8.68
N PHE A 119 9.61 -6.43 -8.28
CA PHE A 119 9.97 -7.13 -7.05
C PHE A 119 10.16 -8.61 -7.32
N VAL A 120 11.09 -9.21 -6.57
CA VAL A 120 11.28 -10.67 -6.63
C VAL A 120 10.06 -11.38 -6.07
N LYS A 121 9.43 -10.81 -5.04
CA LYS A 121 8.29 -11.42 -4.40
C LYS A 121 7.30 -10.35 -3.92
N VAL A 122 6.03 -10.55 -4.23
CA VAL A 122 4.93 -9.77 -3.65
C VAL A 122 3.87 -10.72 -3.13
N GLU A 123 3.18 -10.32 -2.08
CA GLU A 123 2.07 -11.07 -1.50
C GLU A 123 0.88 -10.15 -1.30
N PHE A 124 -0.33 -10.71 -1.39
CA PHE A 124 -1.58 -9.97 -1.25
C PHE A 124 -2.32 -10.48 -0.02
N TRP A 125 -2.86 -9.55 0.77
CA TRP A 125 -3.46 -9.85 2.07
C TRP A 125 -4.78 -9.09 2.24
N ARG A 126 -5.78 -9.73 2.83
CA ARG A 126 -7.07 -9.11 3.12
C ARG A 126 -7.59 -9.45 4.51
#